data_1d742bb84c76d1af0a77677f3ad05b00
#
_entry.id   1d742bb84c76d1af0a77677f3ad05b00
#
_cell.length_a   1.000
_cell.length_b   1.000
_cell.length_c   1.000
_cell.angle_alpha   90.00
_cell.angle_beta   90.00
_cell.angle_gamma   90.00
#
_symmetry.space_group_name_H-M   'P 1'
#
loop_
_entity.id
_entity.type
_entity.pdbx_description
1 polymer ?
#
loop_
_entity_poly.entity_id
_entity_poly.type
_entity_poly.pdbx_seq_one_letter_code
_entity_poly.pdbx_strand_id
1 'polypeptide(L)'
;MGFVFVTGGARSGKSDLAYRFGRDSGNSVTVIATATADDSEMAERIRRHRELRPPSWATTEEPLQLLAAVQAAPNGSFVIVDCLTLWVSNLLGAGHSNDEIRARAEKAALELSRRSGVVVTNEVGLGIVPANELARTFRDVLGAVNSVFANHAERSLLMVAGRALELKQV
;
A
#
# COMPACT_ATOMS: atom_id res chain seq x y z
N MET A 1 -11.61 -13.83 -6.46
CA MET A 1 -10.53 -13.79 -5.44
C MET A 1 -9.50 -12.82 -5.97
N GLY A 2 -9.25 -11.73 -5.31
CA GLY A 2 -8.37 -10.66 -5.74
C GLY A 2 -8.24 -9.60 -4.64
N PHE A 3 -7.50 -8.55 -4.88
CA PHE A 3 -7.36 -7.46 -3.91
C PHE A 3 -8.02 -6.17 -4.38
N VAL A 4 -8.37 -5.32 -3.43
CA VAL A 4 -8.85 -3.95 -3.69
C VAL A 4 -7.67 -2.99 -3.61
N PHE A 5 -7.46 -2.19 -4.64
CA PHE A 5 -6.48 -1.10 -4.63
C PHE A 5 -7.15 0.18 -4.12
N VAL A 6 -6.56 0.81 -3.11
CA VAL A 6 -7.10 2.03 -2.48
C VAL A 6 -6.05 3.13 -2.52
N THR A 7 -6.32 4.17 -3.31
CA THR A 7 -5.47 5.35 -3.43
C THR A 7 -6.17 6.62 -2.94
N GLY A 8 -5.44 7.71 -2.82
CA GLY A 8 -5.98 9.03 -2.46
C GLY A 8 -5.00 9.87 -1.65
N GLY A 9 -5.34 11.12 -1.41
CA GLY A 9 -4.50 12.07 -0.68
C GLY A 9 -4.25 11.70 0.78
N ALA A 10 -3.35 12.42 1.44
CA ALA A 10 -3.11 12.28 2.88
C ALA A 10 -4.41 12.48 3.68
N ARG A 11 -4.59 11.69 4.74
CA ARG A 11 -5.75 11.77 5.66
C ARG A 11 -7.12 11.63 4.98
N SER A 12 -7.20 10.97 3.83
CA SER A 12 -8.46 10.78 3.09
C SER A 12 -9.33 9.61 3.59
N GLY A 13 -8.88 8.84 4.62
CA GLY A 13 -9.61 7.71 5.18
C GLY A 13 -9.25 6.33 4.58
N LYS A 14 -8.14 6.24 3.83
CA LYS A 14 -7.71 4.98 3.18
C LYS A 14 -7.47 3.83 4.16
N SER A 15 -6.70 4.08 5.22
CA SER A 15 -6.38 3.03 6.21
C SER A 15 -7.63 2.58 6.97
N ASP A 16 -8.54 3.50 7.29
CA ASP A 16 -9.82 3.15 7.95
C ASP A 16 -10.67 2.25 7.05
N LEU A 17 -10.71 2.57 5.74
CA LEU A 17 -11.41 1.73 4.76
C LEU A 17 -10.75 0.34 4.65
N ALA A 18 -9.43 0.29 4.58
CA ALA A 18 -8.69 -0.98 4.51
C ALA A 18 -8.93 -1.86 5.74
N TYR A 19 -8.93 -1.26 6.94
CA TYR A 19 -9.21 -1.98 8.18
C TYR A 19 -10.67 -2.44 8.28
N ARG A 20 -11.61 -1.67 7.70
CA ARG A 20 -13.01 -2.11 7.59
C ARG A 20 -13.13 -3.33 6.69
N PHE A 21 -12.50 -3.34 5.50
CA PHE A 21 -12.47 -4.53 4.63
C PHE A 21 -11.88 -5.75 5.34
N GLY A 22 -10.80 -5.56 6.12
CA GLY A 22 -10.23 -6.64 6.92
C GLY A 22 -11.22 -7.21 7.95
N ARG A 23 -11.92 -6.34 8.69
CA ARG A 23 -12.96 -6.76 9.65
C ARG A 23 -14.12 -7.50 8.99
N ASP A 24 -14.57 -6.98 7.85
CA ASP A 24 -15.73 -7.49 7.13
C ASP A 24 -15.44 -8.77 6.33
N SER A 25 -14.15 -9.11 6.14
CA SER A 25 -13.74 -10.29 5.38
C SER A 25 -14.14 -11.61 6.00
N GLY A 26 -14.34 -11.65 7.31
CA GLY A 26 -14.60 -12.89 8.07
C GLY A 26 -13.41 -13.85 8.18
N ASN A 27 -12.24 -13.46 7.63
CA ASN A 27 -11.03 -14.28 7.62
C ASN A 27 -10.03 -13.83 8.70
N SER A 28 -8.99 -14.64 8.95
CA SER A 28 -7.80 -14.13 9.62
C SER A 28 -7.17 -13.02 8.79
N VAL A 29 -6.64 -11.99 9.45
CA VAL A 29 -6.06 -10.82 8.77
C VAL A 29 -4.56 -10.76 9.03
N THR A 30 -3.79 -10.55 7.97
CA THR A 30 -2.36 -10.26 8.03
C THR A 30 -2.10 -8.86 7.49
N VAL A 31 -1.55 -7.98 8.33
CA VAL A 31 -1.12 -6.63 7.92
C VAL A 31 0.37 -6.67 7.61
N ILE A 32 0.72 -6.27 6.41
CA ILE A 32 2.11 -6.03 5.98
C ILE A 32 2.34 -4.51 6.08
N ALA A 33 3.08 -4.10 7.10
CA ALA A 33 3.40 -2.70 7.36
C ALA A 33 4.78 -2.38 6.78
N THR A 34 4.84 -1.38 5.90
CA THR A 34 6.06 -1.01 5.19
C THR A 34 6.77 0.19 5.80
N ALA A 35 6.18 0.80 6.83
CA ALA A 35 6.75 1.97 7.50
C ALA A 35 7.99 1.61 8.32
N THR A 36 9.00 2.48 8.26
CA THR A 36 10.18 2.51 9.15
C THR A 36 10.07 3.69 10.11
N ALA A 37 10.52 3.51 11.35
CA ALA A 37 10.48 4.55 12.39
C ALA A 37 11.74 5.42 12.30
N ASP A 38 11.90 6.19 11.22
CA ASP A 38 13.11 6.97 10.97
C ASP A 38 13.18 8.26 11.83
N ASP A 39 12.03 8.73 12.31
CA ASP A 39 11.92 9.87 13.23
C ASP A 39 10.79 9.69 14.25
N SER A 40 10.69 10.62 15.21
CA SER A 40 9.69 10.57 16.29
C SER A 40 8.24 10.75 15.79
N GLU A 41 8.04 11.53 14.74
CA GLU A 41 6.71 11.73 14.14
C GLU A 41 6.22 10.43 13.47
N MET A 42 7.10 9.77 12.71
CA MET A 42 6.81 8.50 12.08
C MET A 42 6.60 7.38 13.10
N ALA A 43 7.42 7.33 14.17
CA ALA A 43 7.25 6.38 15.26
C ALA A 43 5.88 6.52 15.92
N GLU A 44 5.43 7.75 16.21
CA GLU A 44 4.11 8.02 16.78
C GLU A 44 2.97 7.64 15.80
N ARG A 45 3.15 7.87 14.51
CA ARG A 45 2.20 7.48 13.48
C ARG A 45 2.07 5.96 13.39
N ILE A 46 3.17 5.22 13.39
CA ILE A 46 3.19 3.75 13.42
C ILE A 46 2.47 3.24 14.66
N ARG A 47 2.75 3.82 15.84
CA ARG A 47 2.09 3.46 17.11
C ARG A 47 0.57 3.59 17.00
N ARG A 48 0.07 4.73 16.52
CA ARG A 48 -1.38 4.96 16.33
C ARG A 48 -2.00 3.96 15.35
N HIS A 49 -1.32 3.65 14.25
CA HIS A 49 -1.80 2.66 13.29
C HIS A 49 -1.86 1.26 13.89
N ARG A 50 -0.90 0.90 14.76
CA ARG A 50 -0.95 -0.38 15.50
C ARG A 50 -2.13 -0.45 16.47
N GLU A 51 -2.39 0.62 17.21
CA GLU A 51 -3.49 0.69 18.19
C GLU A 51 -4.87 0.56 17.56
N LEU A 52 -5.02 0.96 16.30
CA LEU A 52 -6.28 0.84 15.55
C LEU A 52 -6.55 -0.59 15.05
N ARG A 53 -5.54 -1.47 15.08
CA ARG A 53 -5.66 -2.85 14.61
C ARG A 53 -6.21 -3.73 15.73
N PRO A 54 -7.17 -4.62 15.44
CA PRO A 54 -7.58 -5.64 16.40
C PRO A 54 -6.38 -6.48 16.88
N PRO A 55 -6.28 -6.83 18.17
CA PRO A 55 -5.17 -7.64 18.69
C PRO A 55 -5.05 -9.04 18.04
N SER A 56 -6.13 -9.52 17.45
CA SER A 56 -6.18 -10.82 16.75
C SER A 56 -5.53 -10.78 15.36
N TRP A 57 -5.18 -9.59 14.84
CA TRP A 57 -4.56 -9.46 13.52
C TRP A 57 -3.06 -9.68 13.60
N ALA A 58 -2.53 -10.52 12.72
CA ALA A 58 -1.08 -10.64 12.56
C ALA A 58 -0.51 -9.40 11.89
N THR A 59 0.65 -8.92 12.33
CA THR A 59 1.38 -7.83 11.68
C THR A 59 2.80 -8.28 11.36
N THR A 60 3.19 -8.12 10.10
CA THR A 60 4.55 -8.28 9.61
C THR A 60 5.09 -6.91 9.22
N GLU A 61 6.21 -6.51 9.80
CA GLU A 61 6.93 -5.28 9.42
C GLU A 61 7.95 -5.65 8.35
N GLU A 62 7.71 -5.20 7.12
CA GLU A 62 8.58 -5.50 6.00
C GLU A 62 8.71 -4.29 5.06
N PRO A 63 9.79 -3.51 5.20
CA PRO A 63 9.96 -2.27 4.45
C PRO A 63 10.36 -2.46 2.98
N LEU A 64 10.95 -3.61 2.59
CA LEU A 64 11.59 -3.78 1.28
C LEU A 64 11.10 -5.01 0.51
N GLN A 65 10.94 -6.16 1.18
CA GLN A 65 10.69 -7.45 0.52
C GLN A 65 9.18 -7.79 0.48
N LEU A 66 8.37 -6.88 -0.08
CA LEU A 66 6.91 -7.00 -0.09
C LEU A 66 6.43 -8.36 -0.64
N LEU A 67 7.01 -8.84 -1.75
CA LEU A 67 6.65 -10.13 -2.33
C LEU A 67 6.84 -11.27 -1.33
N ALA A 68 7.98 -11.32 -0.65
CA ALA A 68 8.26 -12.37 0.34
C ALA A 68 7.28 -12.30 1.52
N ALA A 69 6.94 -11.09 1.99
CA ALA A 69 5.95 -10.91 3.06
C ALA A 69 4.54 -11.37 2.62
N VAL A 70 4.15 -11.09 1.38
CA VAL A 70 2.87 -11.56 0.83
C VAL A 70 2.85 -13.09 0.75
N GLN A 71 3.92 -13.71 0.27
CA GLN A 71 4.03 -15.17 0.16
C GLN A 71 4.05 -15.88 1.52
N ALA A 72 4.64 -15.24 2.53
CA ALA A 72 4.68 -15.76 3.90
C ALA A 72 3.34 -15.63 4.65
N ALA A 73 2.42 -14.78 4.18
CA ALA A 73 1.10 -14.65 4.79
C ALA A 73 0.33 -15.97 4.68
N PRO A 74 -0.36 -16.42 5.76
CA PRO A 74 -1.11 -17.68 5.77
C PRO A 74 -2.09 -17.79 4.60
N ASN A 75 -2.22 -18.99 4.03
CA ASN A 75 -3.19 -19.22 2.97
C ASN A 75 -4.62 -18.97 3.49
N GLY A 76 -5.41 -18.24 2.69
CA GLY A 76 -6.78 -17.86 3.06
C GLY A 76 -6.87 -16.66 4.00
N SER A 77 -5.76 -16.10 4.50
CA SER A 77 -5.81 -14.84 5.23
C SER A 77 -6.14 -13.67 4.30
N PHE A 78 -6.84 -12.67 4.84
CA PHE A 78 -7.02 -11.38 4.17
C PHE A 78 -5.76 -10.54 4.37
N VAL A 79 -5.12 -10.12 3.29
CA VAL A 79 -3.84 -9.39 3.33
C VAL A 79 -4.08 -7.90 3.21
N ILE A 80 -3.56 -7.10 4.14
CA ILE A 80 -3.56 -5.64 4.08
C ILE A 80 -2.13 -5.15 3.88
N VAL A 81 -1.85 -4.45 2.78
CA VAL A 81 -0.57 -3.77 2.55
C VAL A 81 -0.71 -2.28 2.91
N ASP A 82 0.00 -1.84 3.95
CA ASP A 82 -0.04 -0.44 4.46
C ASP A 82 1.39 0.12 4.60
N CYS A 83 1.95 0.81 3.57
CA CYS A 83 1.40 1.18 2.25
C CYS A 83 2.49 1.15 1.15
N LEU A 84 2.09 1.19 -0.12
CA LEU A 84 3.06 1.25 -1.25
C LEU A 84 3.87 2.54 -1.26
N THR A 85 3.31 3.64 -0.77
CA THR A 85 3.99 4.94 -0.70
C THR A 85 5.31 4.86 0.07
N LEU A 86 5.28 4.27 1.26
CA LEU A 86 6.47 4.09 2.09
C LEU A 86 7.36 3.00 1.54
N TRP A 87 6.79 1.92 0.99
CA TRP A 87 7.57 0.88 0.32
C TRP A 87 8.42 1.43 -0.84
N VAL A 88 7.83 2.27 -1.71
CA VAL A 88 8.57 2.93 -2.81
C VAL A 88 9.63 3.89 -2.26
N SER A 89 9.31 4.66 -1.21
CA SER A 89 10.28 5.53 -0.55
C SER A 89 11.48 4.75 -0.01
N ASN A 90 11.23 3.61 0.65
CA ASN A 90 12.27 2.75 1.21
C ASN A 90 13.16 2.14 0.11
N LEU A 91 12.57 1.70 -1.00
CA LEU A 91 13.32 1.14 -2.13
C LEU A 91 14.21 2.19 -2.79
N LEU A 92 13.70 3.40 -3.01
CA LEU A 92 14.50 4.52 -3.53
C LEU A 92 15.62 4.89 -2.56
N GLY A 93 15.35 4.94 -1.26
CA GLY A 93 16.34 5.18 -0.21
C GLY A 93 17.41 4.09 -0.12
N ALA A 94 17.06 2.85 -0.46
CA ALA A 94 17.99 1.73 -0.56
C ALA A 94 18.78 1.70 -1.90
N GLY A 95 18.56 2.66 -2.80
CA GLY A 95 19.31 2.80 -4.05
C GLY A 95 18.80 1.94 -5.21
N HIS A 96 17.58 1.38 -5.12
CA HIS A 96 17.01 0.65 -6.25
C HIS A 96 16.63 1.59 -7.40
N SER A 97 16.90 1.15 -8.62
CA SER A 97 16.50 1.85 -9.84
C SER A 97 14.98 1.81 -10.06
N ASN A 98 14.47 2.75 -10.86
CA ASN A 98 13.05 2.82 -11.21
C ASN A 98 12.55 1.51 -11.87
N ASP A 99 13.37 0.91 -12.74
CA ASP A 99 13.03 -0.35 -13.43
C ASP A 99 12.99 -1.54 -12.46
N GLU A 100 13.92 -1.60 -11.49
CA GLU A 100 13.90 -2.62 -10.44
C GLU A 100 12.67 -2.50 -9.56
N ILE A 101 12.29 -1.28 -9.16
CA ILE A 101 11.10 -1.02 -8.34
C ILE A 101 9.84 -1.45 -9.10
N ARG A 102 9.74 -1.11 -10.37
CA ARG A 102 8.63 -1.52 -11.22
C ARG A 102 8.55 -3.06 -11.36
N ALA A 103 9.67 -3.72 -11.61
CA ALA A 103 9.72 -5.18 -11.70
C ALA A 103 9.32 -5.88 -10.38
N ARG A 104 9.69 -5.31 -9.23
CA ARG A 104 9.25 -5.78 -7.90
C ARG A 104 7.76 -5.57 -7.71
N ALA A 105 7.22 -4.44 -8.15
CA ALA A 105 5.78 -4.13 -8.09
C ALA A 105 4.95 -5.12 -8.90
N GLU A 106 5.36 -5.44 -10.13
CA GLU A 106 4.69 -6.44 -10.98
C GLU A 106 4.59 -7.81 -10.28
N LYS A 107 5.70 -8.29 -9.71
CA LYS A 107 5.72 -9.58 -9.03
C LYS A 107 4.83 -9.59 -7.78
N ALA A 108 4.86 -8.52 -7.00
CA ALA A 108 4.04 -8.40 -5.78
C ALA A 108 2.55 -8.26 -6.11
N ALA A 109 2.19 -7.47 -7.11
CA ALA A 109 0.82 -7.28 -7.56
C ALA A 109 0.22 -8.57 -8.13
N LEU A 110 1.00 -9.32 -8.94
CA LEU A 110 0.59 -10.62 -9.47
C LEU A 110 0.36 -11.65 -8.36
N GLU A 111 1.20 -11.68 -7.32
CA GLU A 111 0.98 -12.57 -6.17
C GLU A 111 -0.28 -12.17 -5.38
N LEU A 112 -0.47 -10.86 -5.13
CA LEU A 112 -1.65 -10.34 -4.44
C LEU A 112 -2.95 -10.58 -5.21
N SER A 113 -2.93 -10.59 -6.55
CA SER A 113 -4.13 -10.85 -7.36
C SER A 113 -4.73 -12.25 -7.12
N ARG A 114 -3.95 -13.16 -6.55
CA ARG A 114 -4.38 -14.53 -6.18
C ARG A 114 -4.90 -14.63 -4.75
N ARG A 115 -4.91 -13.53 -4.00
CA ARG A 115 -5.27 -13.46 -2.59
C ARG A 115 -6.40 -12.47 -2.38
N SER A 116 -7.21 -12.69 -1.36
CA SER A 116 -8.14 -11.66 -0.88
C SER A 116 -7.38 -10.63 -0.06
N GLY A 117 -7.58 -9.35 -0.35
CA GLY A 117 -6.84 -8.32 0.37
C GLY A 117 -7.16 -6.89 -0.05
N VAL A 118 -6.38 -5.98 0.50
CA VAL A 118 -6.41 -4.55 0.15
C VAL A 118 -5.00 -3.97 0.18
N VAL A 119 -4.72 -3.12 -0.80
CA VAL A 119 -3.44 -2.41 -0.92
C VAL A 119 -3.69 -0.92 -0.81
N VAL A 120 -3.02 -0.27 0.13
CA VAL A 120 -3.14 1.18 0.39
C VAL A 120 -1.95 1.91 -0.21
N THR A 121 -2.23 3.04 -0.86
CA THR A 121 -1.21 3.94 -1.39
C THR A 121 -1.67 5.39 -1.36
N ASN A 122 -0.76 6.34 -1.56
CA ASN A 122 -1.12 7.73 -1.78
C ASN A 122 -1.14 8.08 -3.28
N GLU A 123 -2.03 9.00 -3.63
CA GLU A 123 -1.93 9.75 -4.88
C GLU A 123 -1.15 11.05 -4.63
N VAL A 124 -0.04 11.22 -5.33
CA VAL A 124 0.87 12.38 -5.17
C VAL A 124 1.10 13.15 -6.47
N GLY A 125 0.48 12.71 -7.57
CA GLY A 125 0.67 13.26 -8.91
C GLY A 125 -0.28 14.38 -9.30
N LEU A 126 -1.33 14.66 -8.52
CA LEU A 126 -2.36 15.65 -8.85
C LEU A 126 -1.98 17.09 -8.50
N GLY A 127 -0.81 17.32 -7.90
CA GLY A 127 -0.32 18.64 -7.51
C GLY A 127 0.62 19.29 -8.53
N ILE A 128 1.16 20.44 -8.14
CA ILE A 128 2.19 21.15 -8.94
C ILE A 128 3.45 20.29 -8.99
N VAL A 129 4.15 20.32 -10.14
CA VAL A 129 5.41 19.59 -10.32
C VAL A 129 6.45 20.04 -9.29
N PRO A 130 7.00 19.14 -8.47
CA PRO A 130 7.98 19.49 -7.44
C PRO A 130 9.25 20.10 -8.04
N ALA A 131 9.80 21.13 -7.40
CA ALA A 131 11.07 21.74 -7.79
C ALA A 131 12.27 20.80 -7.52
N ASN A 132 12.17 19.96 -6.51
CA ASN A 132 13.20 19.01 -6.08
C ASN A 132 13.20 17.78 -6.99
N GLU A 133 14.36 17.34 -7.47
CA GLU A 133 14.51 16.20 -8.37
C GLU A 133 14.08 14.87 -7.70
N LEU A 134 14.49 14.65 -6.46
CA LEU A 134 14.12 13.45 -5.72
C LEU A 134 12.59 13.33 -5.57
N ALA A 135 11.93 14.45 -5.29
CA ALA A 135 10.47 14.47 -5.18
C ALA A 135 9.78 14.20 -6.53
N ARG A 136 10.35 14.64 -7.65
CA ARG A 136 9.84 14.29 -8.99
C ARG A 136 10.02 12.81 -9.29
N THR A 137 11.21 12.27 -9.01
CA THR A 137 11.50 10.84 -9.16
C THR A 137 10.54 10.00 -8.34
N PHE A 138 10.38 10.33 -7.05
CA PHE A 138 9.43 9.63 -6.17
C PHE A 138 8.01 9.67 -6.71
N ARG A 139 7.51 10.85 -7.13
CA ARG A 139 6.18 11.02 -7.71
C ARG A 139 5.97 10.13 -8.94
N ASP A 140 6.95 10.13 -9.84
CA ASP A 140 6.84 9.42 -11.12
C ASP A 140 6.92 7.90 -10.91
N VAL A 141 7.82 7.44 -10.04
CA VAL A 141 7.94 6.02 -9.67
C VAL A 141 6.69 5.52 -8.94
N LEU A 142 6.20 6.29 -7.95
CA LEU A 142 4.98 5.91 -7.23
C LEU A 142 3.77 5.86 -8.17
N GLY A 143 3.64 6.79 -9.10
CA GLY A 143 2.59 6.77 -10.11
C GLY A 143 2.65 5.52 -10.99
N ALA A 144 3.85 5.12 -11.43
CA ALA A 144 4.05 3.89 -12.20
C ALA A 144 3.70 2.63 -11.36
N VAL A 145 4.14 2.57 -10.11
CA VAL A 145 3.80 1.47 -9.18
C VAL A 145 2.29 1.41 -8.93
N ASN A 146 1.65 2.55 -8.70
CA ASN A 146 0.20 2.63 -8.51
C ASN A 146 -0.56 2.07 -9.73
N SER A 147 -0.11 2.40 -10.94
CA SER A 147 -0.70 1.87 -12.17
C SER A 147 -0.55 0.35 -12.28
N VAL A 148 0.62 -0.21 -11.92
CA VAL A 148 0.83 -1.66 -11.87
C VAL A 148 -0.17 -2.33 -10.94
N PHE A 149 -0.27 -1.87 -9.69
CA PHE A 149 -1.19 -2.48 -8.72
C PHE A 149 -2.66 -2.29 -9.12
N ALA A 150 -3.05 -1.13 -9.66
CA ALA A 150 -4.40 -0.89 -10.14
C ALA A 150 -4.80 -1.83 -11.28
N ASN A 151 -3.87 -2.15 -12.20
CA ASN A 151 -4.10 -3.09 -13.32
C ASN A 151 -4.30 -4.54 -12.87
N HIS A 152 -3.71 -4.94 -11.73
CA HIS A 152 -3.86 -6.29 -11.16
C HIS A 152 -4.99 -6.40 -10.14
N ALA A 153 -5.56 -5.27 -9.71
CA ALA A 153 -6.61 -5.23 -8.69
C ALA A 153 -7.98 -5.66 -9.27
N GLU A 154 -8.78 -6.32 -8.45
CA GLU A 154 -10.18 -6.62 -8.77
C GLU A 154 -11.03 -5.35 -8.81
N ARG A 155 -10.70 -4.38 -7.94
CA ARG A 155 -11.34 -3.07 -7.87
C ARG A 155 -10.32 -2.01 -7.47
N SER A 156 -10.49 -0.80 -8.01
CA SER A 156 -9.66 0.36 -7.67
C SER A 156 -10.52 1.50 -7.14
N LEU A 157 -10.15 2.06 -5.99
CA LEU A 157 -10.89 3.10 -5.29
C LEU A 157 -10.02 4.34 -5.06
N LEU A 158 -10.55 5.52 -5.40
CA LEU A 158 -9.98 6.81 -5.03
C LEU A 158 -10.70 7.36 -3.80
N MET A 159 -9.94 7.62 -2.74
CA MET A 159 -10.46 8.20 -1.49
C MET A 159 -10.28 9.71 -1.43
N VAL A 160 -11.39 10.41 -1.27
CA VAL A 160 -11.41 11.87 -1.06
C VAL A 160 -12.35 12.18 0.10
N ALA A 161 -11.88 12.89 1.13
CA ALA A 161 -12.68 13.33 2.27
C ALA A 161 -13.55 12.22 2.91
N GLY A 162 -13.00 11.03 3.09
CA GLY A 162 -13.70 9.87 3.66
C GLY A 162 -14.71 9.20 2.70
N ARG A 163 -14.73 9.59 1.43
CA ARG A 163 -15.61 9.03 0.39
C ARG A 163 -14.79 8.24 -0.61
N ALA A 164 -15.35 7.15 -1.13
CA ALA A 164 -14.73 6.33 -2.16
C ALA A 164 -15.40 6.57 -3.51
N LEU A 165 -14.58 6.82 -4.53
CA LEU A 165 -14.96 6.80 -5.93
C LEU A 165 -14.33 5.56 -6.58
N GLU A 166 -15.14 4.74 -7.23
CA GLU A 166 -14.62 3.59 -7.97
C GLU A 166 -14.04 4.03 -9.32
N LEU A 167 -12.79 3.64 -9.56
CA LEU A 167 -12.09 3.91 -10.81
C LEU A 167 -12.31 2.73 -11.77
N LYS A 168 -12.63 3.04 -13.02
CA LYS A 168 -12.78 2.05 -14.07
C LYS A 168 -11.56 2.05 -14.97
N GLN A 169 -11.15 0.88 -15.43
CA GLN A 169 -10.17 0.75 -16.49
C GLN A 169 -10.77 1.29 -17.80
N VAL A 170 -9.98 2.05 -18.55
CA VAL A 170 -10.32 2.60 -19.87
C VAL A 170 -9.69 1.80 -20.98
#